data_c4879ed1769f9fbd86cd1574cbd41b97
#
_entry.id   c4879ed1769f9fbd86cd1574cbd41b97
#
_cell.length_a   1.000
_cell.length_b   1.000
_cell.length_c   1.000
_cell.angle_alpha   90.00
_cell.angle_beta   90.00
_cell.angle_gamma   90.00
#
_symmetry.space_group_name_H-M   'P 1'
#
loop_
_entity.id
_entity.type
_entity.pdbx_description
1 polymer ?
#
loop_
_entity_poly.entity_id
_entity_poly.type
_entity_poly.pdbx_seq_one_letter_code
_entity_poly.pdbx_strand_id
1 'polypeptide(L)'
;NVPHRDQFNSIHEDLIERWKQLFAPKSLIHFAACQEAGREDWGNLEYLMDTAFQAGLSVSELSMENLGWDQTQFVDLNDQAINHLFKLYPWEWIWEENFSTFIKADTQWIEPCWKMLLSNKAILVELWKQFPHHPLLLESHAFNPNDRFNGKWVRKPILAREGANIHIIQNNVDCGEASGSFHFEDYDKYGYIMQKWAPTPLHEGMLPTLGLWMVGDECSGLSIREDVYDVIGNDAHFAAHYFVE
;
A
#
# COMPACT_ATOMS: atom_id res chain seq x y z
N ASN A 1 -8.65 -29.90 3.72
CA ASN A 1 -9.64 -29.65 2.67
C ASN A 1 -11.03 -29.94 3.25
N VAL A 2 -11.84 -28.89 3.41
CA VAL A 2 -13.26 -29.02 3.73
C VAL A 2 -13.98 -29.04 2.39
N PRO A 3 -14.68 -30.10 2.01
CA PRO A 3 -15.40 -30.18 0.74
C PRO A 3 -16.38 -29.01 0.61
N HIS A 4 -16.45 -28.39 -0.55
CA HIS A 4 -17.34 -27.28 -0.90
C HIS A 4 -17.06 -25.92 -0.22
N ARG A 5 -15.84 -25.67 0.26
CA ARG A 5 -15.41 -24.36 0.76
C ARG A 5 -14.27 -23.83 -0.10
N ASP A 6 -14.41 -22.61 -0.56
CA ASP A 6 -13.44 -21.92 -1.39
C ASP A 6 -13.12 -20.56 -0.79
N GLN A 7 -11.97 -20.00 -1.17
CA GLN A 7 -11.54 -18.68 -0.74
C GLN A 7 -11.64 -17.71 -1.92
N PHE A 8 -11.87 -16.43 -1.63
CA PHE A 8 -11.71 -15.39 -2.64
C PHE A 8 -10.21 -15.07 -2.77
N ASN A 9 -9.55 -15.81 -3.64
CA ASN A 9 -8.11 -15.68 -3.89
C ASN A 9 -7.72 -16.21 -5.27
N SER A 10 -7.71 -15.33 -6.26
CA SER A 10 -7.17 -15.55 -7.61
C SER A 10 -5.93 -14.69 -7.88
N ILE A 11 -5.30 -14.16 -6.82
CA ILE A 11 -4.18 -13.21 -6.91
C ILE A 11 -3.06 -13.75 -7.79
N HIS A 12 -2.72 -15.02 -7.64
CA HIS A 12 -1.62 -15.64 -8.37
C HIS A 12 -1.86 -15.69 -9.88
N GLU A 13 -3.01 -16.19 -10.27
CA GLU A 13 -3.42 -16.34 -11.66
C GLU A 13 -3.61 -14.96 -12.32
N ASP A 14 -4.23 -14.03 -11.61
CA ASP A 14 -4.49 -12.69 -12.11
C ASP A 14 -3.19 -11.89 -12.27
N LEU A 15 -2.21 -12.06 -11.38
CA LEU A 15 -0.88 -11.46 -11.53
C LEU A 15 -0.17 -11.99 -12.78
N ILE A 16 -0.17 -13.31 -13.00
CA ILE A 16 0.43 -13.92 -14.19
C ILE A 16 -0.22 -13.38 -15.47
N GLU A 17 -1.55 -13.30 -15.48
CA GLU A 17 -2.26 -12.77 -16.64
C GLU A 17 -2.00 -11.28 -16.83
N ARG A 18 -1.93 -10.51 -15.74
CA ARG A 18 -1.61 -9.07 -15.80
C ARG A 18 -0.22 -8.80 -16.35
N TRP A 19 0.78 -9.58 -15.98
CA TRP A 19 2.13 -9.48 -16.55
C TRP A 19 2.13 -9.71 -18.07
N LYS A 20 1.38 -10.71 -18.56
CA LYS A 20 1.24 -10.98 -20.02
C LYS A 20 0.56 -9.83 -20.76
N GLN A 21 -0.40 -9.15 -20.13
CA GLN A 21 -1.07 -7.98 -20.72
C GLN A 21 -0.15 -6.77 -20.81
N LEU A 22 0.74 -6.59 -19.83
CA LEU A 22 1.61 -5.42 -19.74
C LEU A 22 2.85 -5.52 -20.63
N PHE A 23 3.38 -6.72 -20.84
CA PHE A 23 4.69 -6.91 -21.47
C PHE A 23 4.68 -8.02 -22.53
N ALA A 24 5.51 -7.81 -23.57
CA ALA A 24 5.78 -8.87 -24.55
C ALA A 24 6.57 -10.03 -23.90
N PRO A 25 6.40 -11.28 -24.38
CA PRO A 25 7.18 -12.42 -23.89
C PRO A 25 8.69 -12.14 -23.93
N LYS A 26 9.40 -12.60 -22.90
CA LYS A 26 10.85 -12.41 -22.70
C LYS A 26 11.30 -10.96 -22.43
N SER A 27 10.39 -9.99 -22.27
CA SER A 27 10.78 -8.67 -21.79
C SER A 27 11.49 -8.81 -20.44
N LEU A 28 12.58 -8.07 -20.26
CA LEU A 28 13.30 -8.03 -18.99
C LEU A 28 12.66 -7.00 -18.07
N ILE A 29 12.26 -7.45 -16.91
CA ILE A 29 11.76 -6.60 -15.81
C ILE A 29 12.75 -6.67 -14.66
N HIS A 30 13.22 -5.52 -14.21
CA HIS A 30 13.99 -5.41 -12.98
C HIS A 30 13.03 -5.25 -11.80
N PHE A 31 13.34 -5.91 -10.69
CA PHE A 31 12.58 -5.87 -9.45
C PHE A 31 13.46 -5.33 -8.33
N ALA A 32 13.02 -4.31 -7.63
CA ALA A 32 13.83 -3.64 -6.63
C ALA A 32 13.10 -3.43 -5.30
N ALA A 33 13.83 -3.65 -4.21
CA ALA A 33 13.49 -3.26 -2.84
C ALA A 33 14.71 -2.62 -2.17
N CYS A 34 14.55 -2.01 -0.98
CA CYS A 34 15.69 -1.54 -0.19
C CYS A 34 16.63 -2.70 0.16
N GLN A 35 17.92 -2.46 0.20
CA GLN A 35 18.91 -3.46 0.62
C GLN A 35 18.64 -3.95 2.06
N GLU A 36 18.27 -3.01 2.94
CA GLU A 36 17.96 -3.30 4.34
C GLU A 36 16.49 -3.67 4.58
N ALA A 37 15.70 -3.84 3.50
CA ALA A 37 14.33 -4.31 3.61
C ALA A 37 14.25 -5.65 4.32
N GLY A 38 13.24 -5.81 5.17
CA GLY A 38 13.05 -7.04 5.94
C GLY A 38 12.75 -8.26 5.05
N ARG A 39 12.77 -9.43 5.66
CA ARG A 39 12.40 -10.69 4.97
C ARG A 39 11.03 -10.64 4.30
N GLU A 40 10.12 -9.86 4.85
CA GLU A 40 8.76 -9.70 4.33
C GLU A 40 8.78 -9.02 2.96
N ASP A 41 9.46 -7.89 2.83
CA ASP A 41 9.53 -7.15 1.57
C ASP A 41 10.23 -7.95 0.47
N TRP A 42 11.37 -8.58 0.79
CA TRP A 42 12.06 -9.44 -0.17
C TRP A 42 11.22 -10.66 -0.56
N GLY A 43 10.52 -11.29 0.39
CA GLY A 43 9.61 -12.40 0.08
C GLY A 43 8.44 -11.98 -0.82
N ASN A 44 7.90 -10.79 -0.61
CA ASN A 44 6.86 -10.22 -1.49
C ASN A 44 7.43 -9.94 -2.89
N LEU A 45 8.65 -9.40 -2.97
CA LEU A 45 9.32 -9.15 -4.26
C LEU A 45 9.58 -10.44 -5.01
N GLU A 46 10.15 -11.47 -4.35
CA GLU A 46 10.40 -12.80 -4.93
C GLU A 46 9.12 -13.44 -5.46
N TYR A 47 8.01 -13.33 -4.72
CA TYR A 47 6.72 -13.83 -5.17
C TYR A 47 6.23 -13.14 -6.45
N LEU A 48 6.36 -11.81 -6.53
CA LEU A 48 6.00 -11.06 -7.74
C LEU A 48 6.91 -11.38 -8.92
N MET A 49 8.21 -11.58 -8.67
CA MET A 49 9.17 -12.05 -9.68
C MET A 49 8.79 -13.43 -10.21
N ASP A 50 8.38 -14.36 -9.33
CA ASP A 50 7.96 -15.70 -9.72
C ASP A 50 6.71 -15.64 -10.62
N THR A 51 5.71 -14.83 -10.29
CA THR A 51 4.52 -14.63 -11.17
C THR A 51 4.89 -14.03 -12.52
N ALA A 52 5.83 -13.10 -12.58
CA ALA A 52 6.33 -12.53 -13.84
C ALA A 52 7.12 -13.57 -14.67
N PHE A 53 7.94 -14.39 -14.03
CA PHE A 53 8.64 -15.47 -14.67
C PHE A 53 7.68 -16.54 -15.23
N GLN A 54 6.66 -16.91 -14.48
CA GLN A 54 5.59 -17.82 -14.95
C GLN A 54 4.79 -17.23 -16.12
N ALA A 55 4.69 -15.91 -16.20
CA ALA A 55 4.10 -15.21 -17.35
C ALA A 55 4.99 -15.27 -18.63
N GLY A 56 6.21 -15.80 -18.54
CA GLY A 56 7.16 -15.91 -19.65
C GLY A 56 8.07 -14.68 -19.81
N LEU A 57 8.20 -13.86 -18.79
CA LEU A 57 9.11 -12.71 -18.76
C LEU A 57 10.51 -13.13 -18.25
N SER A 58 11.51 -12.31 -18.54
CA SER A 58 12.83 -12.38 -17.90
C SER A 58 12.82 -11.47 -16.68
N VAL A 59 13.36 -11.90 -15.55
CA VAL A 59 13.39 -11.15 -14.31
C VAL A 59 14.81 -10.94 -13.82
N SER A 60 15.10 -9.79 -13.24
CA SER A 60 16.37 -9.45 -12.61
C SER A 60 16.09 -8.73 -11.30
N GLU A 61 16.77 -9.14 -10.25
CA GLU A 61 16.68 -8.52 -8.92
C GLU A 61 17.80 -7.50 -8.75
N LEU A 62 17.50 -6.38 -8.07
CA LEU A 62 18.50 -5.43 -7.60
C LEU A 62 18.00 -4.72 -6.33
N SER A 63 18.91 -4.13 -5.55
CA SER A 63 18.48 -3.21 -4.50
C SER A 63 18.29 -1.79 -5.06
N MET A 64 17.41 -0.99 -4.44
CA MET A 64 17.20 0.42 -4.84
C MET A 64 18.49 1.23 -4.78
N GLU A 65 19.37 0.94 -3.84
CA GLU A 65 20.68 1.59 -3.66
C GLU A 65 21.66 1.27 -4.81
N ASN A 66 21.41 0.20 -5.56
CA ASN A 66 22.21 -0.23 -6.71
C ASN A 66 21.66 0.29 -8.05
N LEU A 67 20.60 1.11 -8.01
CA LEU A 67 20.06 1.75 -9.19
C LEU A 67 21.03 2.83 -9.67
N GLY A 68 21.70 2.59 -10.79
CA GLY A 68 22.67 3.51 -11.39
C GLY A 68 22.06 4.48 -12.40
N TRP A 69 22.81 5.54 -12.73
CA TRP A 69 22.48 6.51 -13.78
C TRP A 69 23.70 6.75 -14.68
N ASP A 70 23.59 6.45 -15.97
CA ASP A 70 24.69 6.56 -16.96
C ASP A 70 24.76 7.92 -17.68
N GLN A 71 24.01 8.94 -17.20
CA GLN A 71 23.76 10.27 -17.76
C GLN A 71 22.58 10.32 -18.76
N THR A 72 22.02 9.19 -19.18
CA THR A 72 20.92 9.12 -20.13
C THR A 72 19.76 8.25 -19.65
N GLN A 73 20.04 7.17 -18.92
CA GLN A 73 19.07 6.16 -18.49
C GLN A 73 19.48 5.51 -17.18
N PHE A 74 18.53 4.85 -16.53
CA PHE A 74 18.82 3.99 -15.38
C PHE A 74 19.50 2.72 -15.84
N VAL A 75 20.49 2.26 -15.07
CA VAL A 75 21.27 1.03 -15.33
C VAL A 75 21.41 0.19 -14.07
N ASP A 76 21.58 -1.11 -14.26
CA ASP A 76 21.90 -2.06 -13.20
C ASP A 76 23.42 -2.11 -12.92
N LEU A 77 23.84 -3.01 -12.02
CA LEU A 77 25.27 -3.18 -11.66
C LEU A 77 26.18 -3.69 -12.80
N ASN A 78 25.60 -4.15 -13.90
CA ASN A 78 26.32 -4.60 -15.10
C ASN A 78 26.26 -3.58 -16.23
N ASP A 79 25.87 -2.32 -15.93
CA ASP A 79 25.66 -1.26 -16.90
C ASP A 79 24.55 -1.58 -17.93
N GLN A 80 23.67 -2.53 -17.63
CA GLN A 80 22.53 -2.86 -18.48
C GLN A 80 21.39 -1.86 -18.25
N ALA A 81 20.84 -1.34 -19.35
CA ALA A 81 19.71 -0.41 -19.29
C ALA A 81 18.47 -1.01 -18.60
N ILE A 82 17.89 -0.26 -17.69
CA ILE A 82 16.67 -0.60 -16.98
C ILE A 82 15.47 0.03 -17.69
N ASN A 83 14.84 -0.72 -18.60
CA ASN A 83 13.68 -0.25 -19.35
C ASN A 83 12.37 -0.41 -18.55
N HIS A 84 12.27 -1.44 -17.71
CA HIS A 84 11.10 -1.72 -16.89
C HIS A 84 11.56 -2.03 -15.47
N LEU A 85 11.02 -1.30 -14.51
CA LEU A 85 11.37 -1.43 -13.09
C LEU A 85 10.12 -1.56 -12.22
N PHE A 86 9.94 -2.73 -11.60
CA PHE A 86 9.04 -2.88 -10.48
C PHE A 86 9.81 -2.52 -9.21
N LYS A 87 9.22 -1.66 -8.39
CA LYS A 87 9.83 -1.26 -7.12
C LYS A 87 8.90 -1.46 -5.93
N LEU A 88 9.35 -2.16 -4.93
CA LEU A 88 8.75 -2.20 -3.61
C LEU A 88 9.41 -1.10 -2.75
N TYR A 89 9.14 0.15 -3.13
CA TYR A 89 9.73 1.35 -2.55
C TYR A 89 8.76 2.52 -2.69
N PRO A 90 8.46 3.27 -1.63
CA PRO A 90 7.50 4.38 -1.67
C PRO A 90 7.88 5.50 -2.64
N TRP A 91 6.91 6.00 -3.40
CA TRP A 91 7.14 7.14 -4.29
C TRP A 91 7.52 8.41 -3.54
N GLU A 92 6.95 8.64 -2.34
CA GLU A 92 7.28 9.79 -1.51
C GLU A 92 8.76 9.81 -1.10
N TRP A 93 9.39 8.67 -0.90
CA TRP A 93 10.82 8.58 -0.61
C TRP A 93 11.66 8.89 -1.85
N ILE A 94 11.27 8.37 -3.02
CA ILE A 94 11.94 8.68 -4.28
C ILE A 94 11.98 10.19 -4.53
N TRP A 95 10.89 10.91 -4.24
CA TRP A 95 10.83 12.36 -4.45
C TRP A 95 11.76 13.15 -3.52
N GLU A 96 12.17 12.60 -2.41
CA GLU A 96 13.13 13.19 -1.47
C GLU A 96 14.58 12.89 -1.85
N GLU A 97 14.83 11.96 -2.77
CA GLU A 97 16.16 11.53 -3.18
C GLU A 97 16.69 12.31 -4.39
N ASN A 98 18.02 12.31 -4.52
CA ASN A 98 18.71 13.06 -5.58
C ASN A 98 18.36 12.59 -6.98
N PHE A 99 18.08 11.30 -7.18
CA PHE A 99 17.76 10.75 -8.50
C PHE A 99 16.31 11.02 -8.95
N SER A 100 15.48 11.66 -8.12
CA SER A 100 14.12 12.07 -8.49
C SER A 100 14.06 12.92 -9.77
N THR A 101 15.12 13.66 -10.07
CA THR A 101 15.24 14.47 -11.28
C THR A 101 15.28 13.64 -12.55
N PHE A 102 15.67 12.36 -12.47
CA PHE A 102 15.82 11.44 -13.61
C PHE A 102 14.59 10.55 -13.87
N ILE A 103 13.56 10.64 -13.02
CA ILE A 103 12.33 9.83 -13.16
C ILE A 103 11.63 10.02 -14.53
N LYS A 104 11.93 11.10 -15.24
CA LYS A 104 11.43 11.39 -16.60
C LYS A 104 12.14 10.61 -17.71
N ALA A 105 13.16 9.82 -17.38
CA ALA A 105 13.81 8.92 -18.35
C ALA A 105 12.80 7.86 -18.87
N ASP A 106 13.16 7.20 -19.96
CA ASP A 106 12.29 6.24 -20.66
C ASP A 106 12.03 4.93 -19.89
N THR A 107 12.46 4.85 -18.62
CA THR A 107 12.17 3.69 -17.76
C THR A 107 10.68 3.65 -17.41
N GLN A 108 10.02 2.54 -17.74
CA GLN A 108 8.66 2.27 -17.30
C GLN A 108 8.66 1.78 -15.85
N TRP A 109 8.19 2.63 -14.96
CA TRP A 109 8.04 2.32 -13.55
C TRP A 109 6.72 1.55 -13.29
N ILE A 110 6.82 0.49 -12.52
CA ILE A 110 5.71 -0.33 -12.04
C ILE A 110 5.76 -0.30 -10.51
N GLU A 111 4.86 0.30 -9.89
CA GLU A 111 3.67 1.04 -10.30
C GLU A 111 4.04 2.44 -10.83
N PRO A 112 3.26 3.02 -11.76
CA PRO A 112 3.53 4.39 -12.25
C PRO A 112 3.31 5.45 -11.15
N CYS A 113 4.03 6.57 -11.25
CA CYS A 113 4.09 7.59 -10.18
C CYS A 113 2.72 8.19 -9.79
N TRP A 114 1.74 8.24 -10.71
CA TRP A 114 0.41 8.74 -10.36
C TRP A 114 -0.32 7.89 -9.31
N LYS A 115 0.04 6.61 -9.18
CA LYS A 115 -0.55 5.73 -8.16
C LYS A 115 -0.14 6.09 -6.73
N MET A 116 0.85 6.96 -6.53
CA MET A 116 1.12 7.53 -5.21
C MET A 116 -0.11 8.23 -4.60
N LEU A 117 -1.04 8.72 -5.43
CA LEU A 117 -2.29 9.28 -4.97
C LEU A 117 -3.14 8.26 -4.19
N LEU A 118 -3.03 6.98 -4.53
CA LEU A 118 -3.79 5.90 -3.87
C LEU A 118 -3.21 5.53 -2.50
N SER A 119 -1.92 5.75 -2.26
CA SER A 119 -1.28 5.55 -0.95
C SER A 119 -1.36 6.78 -0.03
N ASN A 120 -1.90 7.89 -0.53
CA ASN A 120 -2.05 9.16 0.17
C ASN A 120 -3.47 9.30 0.73
N LYS A 121 -3.61 9.37 2.06
CA LYS A 121 -4.93 9.45 2.72
C LYS A 121 -5.72 10.72 2.39
N ALA A 122 -5.08 11.78 1.85
CA ALA A 122 -5.81 12.97 1.39
C ALA A 122 -6.78 12.66 0.24
N ILE A 123 -6.60 11.56 -0.49
CA ILE A 123 -7.58 11.10 -1.48
C ILE A 123 -8.96 10.86 -0.86
N LEU A 124 -9.03 10.41 0.39
CA LEU A 124 -10.31 10.19 1.10
C LEU A 124 -11.07 11.49 1.30
N VAL A 125 -10.36 12.61 1.49
CA VAL A 125 -10.96 13.95 1.60
C VAL A 125 -11.56 14.36 0.27
N GLU A 126 -10.85 14.15 -0.83
CA GLU A 126 -11.35 14.50 -2.17
C GLU A 126 -12.50 13.59 -2.59
N LEU A 127 -12.43 12.31 -2.30
CA LEU A 127 -13.53 11.37 -2.56
C LEU A 127 -14.78 11.74 -1.75
N TRP A 128 -14.64 12.11 -0.48
CA TRP A 128 -15.76 12.55 0.34
C TRP A 128 -16.41 13.85 -0.20
N LYS A 129 -15.61 14.80 -0.69
CA LYS A 129 -16.14 16.02 -1.33
C LYS A 129 -16.93 15.72 -2.59
N GLN A 130 -16.45 14.78 -3.41
CA GLN A 130 -17.10 14.42 -4.68
C GLN A 130 -18.31 13.50 -4.48
N PHE A 131 -18.24 12.60 -3.50
CA PHE A 131 -19.25 11.58 -3.24
C PHE A 131 -19.68 11.60 -1.76
N PRO A 132 -20.26 12.72 -1.27
CA PRO A 132 -20.69 12.80 0.12
C PRO A 132 -21.77 11.74 0.41
N HIS A 133 -21.70 11.14 1.59
CA HIS A 133 -22.62 10.08 2.05
C HIS A 133 -22.59 8.78 1.24
N HIS A 134 -21.54 8.55 0.43
CA HIS A 134 -21.37 7.25 -0.21
C HIS A 134 -21.21 6.15 0.86
N PRO A 135 -21.93 5.01 0.78
CA PRO A 135 -21.99 4.03 1.86
C PRO A 135 -20.66 3.34 2.18
N LEU A 136 -19.69 3.37 1.25
CA LEU A 136 -18.36 2.80 1.42
C LEU A 136 -17.29 3.85 1.77
N LEU A 137 -17.68 5.12 1.99
CA LEU A 137 -16.76 6.18 2.39
C LEU A 137 -17.10 6.70 3.78
N LEU A 138 -16.09 6.83 4.62
CA LEU A 138 -16.20 7.55 5.88
C LEU A 138 -16.01 9.05 5.63
N GLU A 139 -16.79 9.88 6.31
CA GLU A 139 -16.64 11.33 6.30
C GLU A 139 -15.19 11.70 6.61
N SER A 140 -14.54 12.46 5.71
CA SER A 140 -13.13 12.80 5.78
C SER A 140 -12.89 14.24 5.42
N HIS A 141 -12.04 14.94 6.18
CA HIS A 141 -11.67 16.34 6.00
C HIS A 141 -10.15 16.52 6.13
N ALA A 142 -9.59 17.52 5.45
CA ALA A 142 -8.24 17.97 5.75
C ALA A 142 -8.18 18.47 7.20
N PHE A 143 -7.13 18.14 7.92
CA PHE A 143 -6.99 18.62 9.30
C PHE A 143 -6.65 20.11 9.31
N ASN A 144 -7.45 20.90 10.06
CA ASN A 144 -7.16 22.28 10.39
C ASN A 144 -7.38 22.43 11.90
N PRO A 145 -6.40 22.96 12.68
CA PRO A 145 -6.53 23.13 14.14
C PRO A 145 -7.71 24.00 14.59
N ASN A 146 -8.22 24.87 13.69
CA ASN A 146 -9.34 25.75 13.97
C ASN A 146 -10.70 25.11 13.73
N ASP A 147 -10.75 23.98 13.01
CA ASP A 147 -12.00 23.29 12.75
C ASP A 147 -12.55 22.64 14.03
N ARG A 148 -13.86 22.41 14.04
CA ARG A 148 -14.56 21.82 15.17
C ARG A 148 -15.31 20.59 14.73
N PHE A 149 -15.02 19.49 15.39
CA PHE A 149 -15.57 18.17 15.11
C PHE A 149 -16.33 17.63 16.32
N ASN A 150 -17.63 17.52 16.20
CA ASN A 150 -18.48 16.94 17.23
C ASN A 150 -18.46 15.41 17.17
N GLY A 151 -18.45 14.74 18.32
CA GLY A 151 -18.39 13.28 18.41
C GLY A 151 -16.97 12.73 18.32
N LYS A 152 -16.83 11.47 17.92
CA LYS A 152 -15.56 10.74 17.86
C LYS A 152 -15.00 10.74 16.43
N TRP A 153 -13.74 11.12 16.29
CA TRP A 153 -12.99 11.21 15.05
C TRP A 153 -11.61 10.60 15.21
N VAL A 154 -10.96 10.35 14.10
CA VAL A 154 -9.59 9.85 14.02
C VAL A 154 -8.75 10.83 13.22
N ARG A 155 -7.65 11.31 13.80
CA ARG A 155 -6.62 12.07 13.08
C ARG A 155 -5.57 11.09 12.57
N LYS A 156 -5.28 11.14 11.27
CA LYS A 156 -4.32 10.25 10.60
C LYS A 156 -3.34 11.06 9.79
N PRO A 157 -2.03 10.75 9.79
CA PRO A 157 -1.09 11.37 8.86
C PRO A 157 -1.51 11.10 7.40
N ILE A 158 -1.25 12.05 6.52
CA ILE A 158 -1.54 11.91 5.09
C ILE A 158 -0.75 10.74 4.49
N LEU A 159 0.54 10.67 4.77
CA LEU A 159 1.43 9.58 4.38
C LEU A 159 1.91 8.87 5.64
N ALA A 160 1.47 7.66 5.86
CA ALA A 160 1.90 6.79 6.94
C ALA A 160 1.45 5.36 6.67
N ARG A 161 2.10 4.39 7.32
CA ARG A 161 1.84 2.95 7.22
C ARG A 161 1.63 2.35 8.60
N GLU A 162 1.15 1.13 8.65
CA GLU A 162 1.16 0.27 9.85
C GLU A 162 0.43 0.85 11.07
N GLY A 163 -0.49 1.77 10.85
CA GLY A 163 -1.22 2.40 11.94
C GLY A 163 -0.46 3.48 12.72
N ALA A 164 0.69 3.96 12.20
CA ALA A 164 1.48 4.97 12.88
C ALA A 164 0.75 6.34 13.00
N ASN A 165 0.99 7.03 14.11
CA ASN A 165 0.54 8.39 14.42
C ASN A 165 -0.98 8.60 14.32
N ILE A 166 -1.76 7.58 14.64
CA ILE A 166 -3.24 7.64 14.63
C ILE A 166 -3.70 8.10 16.01
N HIS A 167 -4.42 9.21 16.05
CA HIS A 167 -4.97 9.79 17.28
C HIS A 167 -6.49 9.76 17.30
N ILE A 168 -7.04 9.53 18.48
CA ILE A 168 -8.48 9.67 18.74
C ILE A 168 -8.80 11.11 19.17
N ILE A 169 -9.77 11.71 18.50
CA ILE A 169 -10.27 13.05 18.82
C ILE A 169 -11.73 12.91 19.26
N GLN A 170 -12.03 13.35 20.48
CA GLN A 170 -13.38 13.33 21.04
C GLN A 170 -13.84 14.74 21.34
N ASN A 171 -14.86 15.23 20.63
CA ASN A 171 -15.40 16.59 20.80
C ASN A 171 -14.31 17.69 20.80
N ASN A 172 -13.38 17.63 19.85
CA ASN A 172 -12.22 18.51 19.67
C ASN A 172 -11.10 18.35 20.73
N VAL A 173 -11.16 17.37 21.58
CA VAL A 173 -10.10 17.04 22.52
C VAL A 173 -9.29 15.88 21.95
N ASP A 174 -7.98 16.06 21.84
CA ASP A 174 -7.06 14.97 21.50
C ASP A 174 -6.93 14.05 22.72
N CYS A 175 -7.40 12.82 22.58
CA CYS A 175 -7.36 11.80 23.60
C CYS A 175 -6.05 10.98 23.60
N GLY A 176 -5.12 11.30 22.69
CA GLY A 176 -3.87 10.60 22.51
C GLY A 176 -3.92 9.57 21.37
N GLU A 177 -2.86 8.78 21.28
CA GLU A 177 -2.74 7.72 20.28
C GLU A 177 -3.84 6.67 20.45
N ALA A 178 -4.36 6.20 19.33
CA ALA A 178 -5.30 5.10 19.31
C ALA A 178 -4.64 3.80 19.79
N SER A 179 -5.43 2.92 20.42
CA SER A 179 -4.95 1.59 20.82
C SER A 179 -4.40 0.83 19.61
N GLY A 180 -3.17 0.32 19.72
CA GLY A 180 -2.44 -0.32 18.63
C GLY A 180 -1.65 0.62 17.71
N SER A 181 -1.80 1.95 17.86
CA SER A 181 -0.97 2.92 17.15
C SER A 181 0.38 3.11 17.85
N PHE A 182 1.37 3.59 17.09
CA PHE A 182 2.70 3.97 17.59
C PHE A 182 3.14 5.28 16.93
N HIS A 183 4.10 5.97 17.54
CA HIS A 183 4.62 7.24 17.01
C HIS A 183 5.83 7.01 16.10
N PHE A 184 5.82 7.67 14.93
CA PHE A 184 6.95 7.75 14.02
C PHE A 184 7.10 9.18 13.51
N GLU A 185 8.18 9.85 13.88
CA GLU A 185 8.38 11.30 13.73
C GLU A 185 8.29 11.76 12.27
N ASP A 186 8.84 11.00 11.33
CA ASP A 186 8.86 11.37 9.92
C ASP A 186 7.48 11.50 9.27
N TYR A 187 6.46 10.84 9.82
CA TYR A 187 5.12 10.92 9.26
C TYR A 187 4.37 12.21 9.59
N ASP A 188 4.84 12.99 10.54
CA ASP A 188 4.19 14.24 10.94
C ASP A 188 4.38 15.37 9.90
N LYS A 189 5.44 15.29 9.10
CA LYS A 189 5.84 16.36 8.15
C LYS A 189 4.84 16.61 7.02
N TYR A 190 4.02 15.64 6.67
CA TYR A 190 3.08 15.74 5.53
C TYR A 190 1.69 16.26 5.92
N GLY A 191 1.43 16.48 7.21
CA GLY A 191 0.14 16.90 7.73
C GLY A 191 -0.84 15.74 7.89
N TYR A 192 -2.12 16.07 8.17
CA TYR A 192 -3.09 15.11 8.64
C TYR A 192 -4.44 15.24 7.94
N ILE A 193 -5.23 14.17 7.99
CA ILE A 193 -6.66 14.19 7.75
C ILE A 193 -7.42 13.91 9.05
N MET A 194 -8.68 14.35 9.07
CA MET A 194 -9.68 13.96 10.06
C MET A 194 -10.68 13.02 9.39
N GLN A 195 -10.91 11.85 9.97
CA GLN A 195 -11.87 10.89 9.47
C GLN A 195 -12.85 10.52 10.58
N LYS A 196 -14.13 10.40 10.22
CA LYS A 196 -15.17 9.98 11.17
C LYS A 196 -14.83 8.62 11.76
N TRP A 197 -14.95 8.49 13.07
CA TRP A 197 -14.82 7.20 13.72
C TRP A 197 -15.91 6.24 13.25
N ALA A 198 -15.50 5.06 12.84
CA ALA A 198 -16.38 3.95 12.56
C ALA A 198 -15.93 2.76 13.43
N PRO A 199 -16.77 2.32 14.38
CA PRO A 199 -16.43 1.19 15.22
C PRO A 199 -16.41 -0.10 14.40
N THR A 200 -15.32 -0.87 14.54
CA THR A 200 -15.28 -2.23 13.99
C THR A 200 -16.04 -3.16 14.94
N PRO A 201 -16.97 -3.99 14.43
CA PRO A 201 -17.68 -4.95 15.26
C PRO A 201 -16.72 -6.02 15.79
N LEU A 202 -16.84 -6.34 17.07
CA LEU A 202 -16.09 -7.45 17.68
C LEU A 202 -16.59 -8.78 17.11
N HIS A 203 -15.64 -9.63 16.71
CA HIS A 203 -15.89 -11.01 16.33
C HIS A 203 -15.00 -11.93 17.17
N GLU A 204 -15.60 -12.76 18.01
CA GLU A 204 -14.89 -13.66 18.94
C GLU A 204 -13.82 -12.97 19.81
N GLY A 205 -14.01 -11.70 20.15
CA GLY A 205 -13.07 -10.90 20.94
C GLY A 205 -11.99 -10.19 20.13
N MET A 206 -11.99 -10.30 18.81
CA MET A 206 -11.06 -9.66 17.88
C MET A 206 -11.75 -8.59 17.04
N LEU A 207 -10.99 -7.63 16.57
CA LEU A 207 -11.42 -6.56 15.65
C LEU A 207 -10.90 -6.86 14.24
N PRO A 208 -11.73 -7.40 13.32
CA PRO A 208 -11.28 -7.76 11.98
C PRO A 208 -11.16 -6.52 11.06
N THR A 209 -10.11 -6.51 10.26
CA THR A 209 -9.92 -5.57 9.15
C THR A 209 -9.81 -6.35 7.85
N LEU A 210 -10.64 -5.97 6.86
CA LEU A 210 -10.67 -6.59 5.55
C LEU A 210 -9.75 -5.84 4.60
N GLY A 211 -8.84 -6.56 3.94
CA GLY A 211 -7.97 -6.05 2.90
C GLY A 211 -8.35 -6.67 1.54
N LEU A 212 -8.67 -5.82 0.56
CA LEU A 212 -8.93 -6.27 -0.80
C LEU A 212 -7.68 -6.09 -1.66
N TRP A 213 -7.33 -7.13 -2.41
CA TRP A 213 -6.24 -7.12 -3.37
C TRP A 213 -6.76 -6.80 -4.76
N MET A 214 -6.18 -5.75 -5.36
CA MET A 214 -6.50 -5.36 -6.72
C MET A 214 -5.34 -5.72 -7.65
N VAL A 215 -5.64 -6.41 -8.74
CA VAL A 215 -4.69 -6.67 -9.82
C VAL A 215 -5.22 -5.99 -11.09
N GLY A 216 -4.53 -4.95 -11.54
CA GLY A 216 -5.11 -4.07 -12.54
C GLY A 216 -6.34 -3.34 -12.00
N ASP A 217 -7.49 -3.54 -12.63
CA ASP A 217 -8.76 -2.92 -12.27
C ASP A 217 -9.75 -3.93 -11.62
N GLU A 218 -9.29 -5.17 -11.39
CA GLU A 218 -10.12 -6.25 -10.85
C GLU A 218 -9.74 -6.59 -9.42
N CYS A 219 -10.73 -6.98 -8.61
CA CYS A 219 -10.51 -7.46 -7.25
C CYS A 219 -10.18 -8.95 -7.30
N SER A 220 -8.97 -9.30 -6.89
CA SER A 220 -8.39 -10.65 -7.05
C SER A 220 -8.32 -11.44 -5.74
N GLY A 221 -8.55 -10.79 -4.60
CA GLY A 221 -8.47 -11.51 -3.34
C GLY A 221 -8.92 -10.70 -2.12
N LEU A 222 -9.19 -11.44 -1.05
CA LEU A 222 -9.55 -10.91 0.26
C LEU A 222 -8.56 -11.44 1.30
N SER A 223 -7.98 -10.56 2.09
CA SER A 223 -7.30 -10.89 3.33
C SER A 223 -8.09 -10.38 4.53
N ILE A 224 -8.02 -11.11 5.63
CA ILE A 224 -8.56 -10.69 6.92
C ILE A 224 -7.40 -10.63 7.91
N ARG A 225 -7.21 -9.45 8.51
CA ARG A 225 -6.31 -9.28 9.65
C ARG A 225 -7.13 -8.94 10.87
N GLU A 226 -6.78 -9.50 12.01
CA GLU A 226 -7.51 -9.27 13.26
C GLU A 226 -6.58 -8.99 14.42
N ASP A 227 -7.03 -8.11 15.31
CA ASP A 227 -6.31 -7.71 16.51
C ASP A 227 -7.29 -7.41 17.63
N VAL A 228 -6.78 -7.27 18.85
CA VAL A 228 -7.56 -6.79 20.01
C VAL A 228 -7.58 -5.26 20.08
N TYR A 229 -6.82 -4.57 19.24
CA TYR A 229 -6.65 -3.12 19.23
C TYR A 229 -7.49 -2.44 18.14
N ASP A 230 -7.87 -1.19 18.38
CA ASP A 230 -8.63 -0.36 17.42
C ASP A 230 -7.85 -0.10 16.11
N VAL A 231 -6.53 -0.10 16.17
CA VAL A 231 -5.63 0.08 15.03
C VAL A 231 -4.85 -1.20 14.78
N ILE A 232 -4.96 -1.71 13.57
CA ILE A 232 -4.23 -2.91 13.14
C ILE A 232 -2.77 -2.55 12.92
N GLY A 233 -1.89 -3.13 13.72
CA GLY A 233 -0.44 -3.02 13.60
C GLY A 233 0.19 -4.19 12.82
N ASN A 234 1.53 -4.24 12.78
CA ASN A 234 2.28 -5.30 12.10
C ASN A 234 2.09 -6.68 12.73
N ASP A 235 1.85 -6.73 14.03
CA ASP A 235 1.68 -7.98 14.78
C ASP A 235 0.26 -8.58 14.69
N ALA A 236 -0.65 -7.94 13.95
CA ALA A 236 -2.01 -8.43 13.78
C ALA A 236 -2.03 -9.78 13.03
N HIS A 237 -2.88 -10.69 13.49
CA HIS A 237 -2.98 -12.04 12.96
C HIS A 237 -3.74 -12.08 11.63
N PHE A 238 -3.28 -12.93 10.71
CA PHE A 238 -4.07 -13.28 9.54
C PHE A 238 -5.09 -14.35 9.87
N ALA A 239 -6.36 -14.07 9.57
CA ALA A 239 -7.45 -15.02 9.70
C ALA A 239 -7.82 -15.60 8.32
N ALA A 240 -7.92 -16.92 8.24
CA ALA A 240 -8.41 -17.59 7.05
C ALA A 240 -9.90 -17.33 6.86
N HIS A 241 -10.33 -17.15 5.61
CA HIS A 241 -11.74 -17.03 5.26
C HIS A 241 -12.17 -18.14 4.29
N TYR A 242 -13.46 -18.37 4.20
CA TYR A 242 -14.04 -19.25 3.20
C TYR A 242 -15.50 -18.83 2.95
N PHE A 243 -15.97 -19.09 1.75
CA PHE A 243 -17.38 -18.91 1.42
C PHE A 243 -18.23 -20.01 2.07
N VAL A 244 -19.40 -19.62 2.53
CA VAL A 244 -20.49 -20.54 2.92
C VAL A 244 -21.63 -20.37 1.92
N GLU A 245 -22.21 -21.50 1.48
CA GLU A 245 -23.45 -21.53 0.68
C GLU A 245 -24.67 -21.09 1.49
#